data_f120752471f557d7074d538162ae89c5
#
_entry.id   f120752471f557d7074d538162ae89c5
#
_cell.length_a   1.000
_cell.length_b   1.000
_cell.length_c   1.000
_cell.angle_alpha   90.00
_cell.angle_beta   90.00
_cell.angle_gamma   90.00
#
_symmetry.space_group_name_H-M   'P 1'
#
loop_
_entity.id
_entity.type
_entity.pdbx_description
1 polymer ?
#
loop_
_entity_poly.entity_id
_entity_poly.type
_entity_poly.pdbx_seq_one_letter_code
_entity_poly.pdbx_strand_id
1 'polypeptide(L)'
;MYKRQSHNLAKLIIHVLFFIRESVAIYFLYKGGYVATLNKLSEKNVNAGIALMIFETCCVYIVLNFYGKIHFKLGKLHSFKPAIKNGKYKKSKYKFVGFIMMVCVLFCILAYAISPLIRNSYLALWDSSLLSTDGYFLAKMEAQAGSKDRILFTLFNVFFDFTRILFPCLVLYELRKKIGDKFGCVAVGAILCVIQFAMILNENIYILITVMIIGIFMLKIFPKYRNFMKRMLIVVGMIVVVYYFISVAFTVSVGKGNIYEIFSDMFQIYFPGITNIACGFNIVDNNILNTLFFDIYEAIPFHSTLFGLSGDRLSDLYNAYNGVKYTICPGIIQSYHYLGIFAPVVTCCIVIIALKTQKKLNDSKDMFAYAAYALLLIYTSMTPVCYYPTVLLSRFLSTILPMLIISKFAGNNYTFNRIGIIEE
;
A
#
# COMPACT_ATOMS: atom_id res chain seq x y z
N MET A 1 10.59 -35.60 7.35
CA MET A 1 10.83 -34.24 7.79
C MET A 1 10.53 -33.30 6.62
N TYR A 2 9.25 -32.97 6.38
CA TYR A 2 8.84 -32.03 5.33
C TYR A 2 9.21 -30.62 5.80
N LYS A 3 10.29 -30.04 5.25
CA LYS A 3 10.51 -28.59 5.34
C LYS A 3 9.28 -27.91 4.74
N ARG A 4 8.36 -27.43 5.59
CA ARG A 4 7.29 -26.52 5.15
C ARG A 4 7.96 -25.38 4.40
N GLN A 5 7.86 -25.38 3.07
CA GLN A 5 8.13 -24.19 2.27
C GLN A 5 7.14 -23.15 2.77
N SER A 6 7.59 -22.27 3.65
CA SER A 6 6.82 -21.06 3.98
C SER A 6 6.59 -20.35 2.65
N HIS A 7 5.34 -20.31 2.19
CA HIS A 7 4.99 -19.57 0.99
C HIS A 7 5.51 -18.15 1.16
N ASN A 8 6.49 -17.77 0.36
CA ASN A 8 7.09 -16.45 0.42
C ASN A 8 6.15 -15.47 -0.28
N LEU A 9 5.22 -14.89 0.48
CA LEU A 9 4.20 -13.97 -0.02
C LEU A 9 4.82 -12.77 -0.75
N ALA A 10 5.95 -12.25 -0.24
CA ALA A 10 6.68 -11.18 -0.90
C ALA A 10 7.10 -11.56 -2.32
N LYS A 11 7.73 -12.74 -2.47
CA LYS A 11 8.13 -13.22 -3.81
C LYS A 11 6.94 -13.38 -4.73
N LEU A 12 5.85 -13.97 -4.23
CA LEU A 12 4.64 -14.15 -5.02
C LEU A 12 4.08 -12.82 -5.53
N ILE A 13 3.92 -11.83 -4.64
CA ILE A 13 3.42 -10.51 -5.02
C ILE A 13 4.33 -9.88 -6.07
N ILE A 14 5.65 -9.86 -5.84
CA ILE A 14 6.61 -9.26 -6.76
C ILE A 14 6.55 -9.97 -8.13
N HIS A 15 6.56 -11.30 -8.19
CA HIS A 15 6.48 -12.04 -9.46
C HIS A 15 5.19 -11.73 -10.22
N VAL A 16 4.03 -11.70 -9.52
CA VAL A 16 2.73 -11.40 -10.15
C VAL A 16 2.72 -9.98 -10.71
N LEU A 17 3.22 -9.00 -9.96
CA LEU A 17 3.21 -7.60 -10.40
C LEU A 17 4.16 -7.37 -11.59
N PHE A 18 5.36 -7.95 -11.54
CA PHE A 18 6.27 -7.89 -12.70
C PHE A 18 5.67 -8.59 -13.91
N PHE A 19 5.06 -9.77 -13.74
CA PHE A 19 4.36 -10.45 -14.85
C PHE A 19 3.25 -9.59 -15.45
N ILE A 20 2.44 -8.93 -14.61
CA ILE A 20 1.39 -8.02 -15.11
C ILE A 20 2.03 -6.87 -15.90
N ARG A 21 3.07 -6.20 -15.36
CA ARG A 21 3.71 -5.06 -16.01
C ARG A 21 4.42 -5.46 -17.33
N GLU A 22 5.18 -6.57 -17.29
CA GLU A 22 6.06 -6.99 -18.41
C GLU A 22 5.33 -7.78 -19.50
N SER A 23 4.14 -8.29 -19.23
CA SER A 23 3.41 -9.14 -20.17
C SER A 23 2.01 -8.62 -20.45
N VAL A 24 1.17 -8.55 -19.42
CA VAL A 24 -0.26 -8.21 -19.58
C VAL A 24 -0.42 -6.75 -20.03
N ALA A 25 0.24 -5.81 -19.34
CA ALA A 25 0.16 -4.39 -19.66
C ALA A 25 0.75 -4.09 -21.06
N ILE A 26 1.82 -4.77 -21.46
CA ILE A 26 2.40 -4.64 -22.80
C ILE A 26 1.45 -5.17 -23.88
N TYR A 27 0.79 -6.31 -23.64
CA TYR A 27 -0.17 -6.87 -24.59
C TYR A 27 -1.32 -5.89 -24.86
N PHE A 28 -1.91 -5.32 -23.80
CA PHE A 28 -3.00 -4.36 -23.96
C PHE A 28 -2.52 -3.04 -24.57
N LEU A 29 -1.31 -2.58 -24.24
CA LEU A 29 -0.68 -1.41 -24.85
C LEU A 29 -0.50 -1.60 -26.36
N TYR A 30 -0.03 -2.77 -26.79
CA TYR A 30 0.15 -3.09 -28.21
C TYR A 30 -1.18 -3.12 -28.98
N LYS A 31 -2.26 -3.63 -28.36
CA LYS A 31 -3.58 -3.75 -29.00
C LYS A 31 -4.43 -2.50 -28.92
N GLY A 32 -4.35 -1.75 -27.83
CA GLY A 32 -5.22 -0.60 -27.54
C GLY A 32 -4.56 0.77 -27.63
N GLY A 33 -3.22 0.81 -27.63
CA GLY A 33 -2.49 2.06 -27.47
C GLY A 33 -2.62 2.62 -26.05
N TYR A 34 -2.15 3.84 -25.85
CA TYR A 34 -2.29 4.58 -24.59
C TYR A 34 -2.64 6.04 -24.90
N VAL A 35 -3.91 6.39 -24.66
CA VAL A 35 -4.47 7.68 -25.04
C VAL A 35 -4.09 8.78 -24.06
N ALA A 36 -3.76 8.45 -22.81
CA ALA A 36 -3.45 9.44 -21.76
C ALA A 36 -2.14 10.20 -22.00
N THR A 37 -1.27 9.77 -22.92
CA THR A 37 -0.07 10.52 -23.29
C THR A 37 -0.40 11.57 -24.36
N LEU A 38 -0.54 12.82 -23.95
CA LEU A 38 -0.79 13.93 -24.87
C LEU A 38 0.43 14.28 -25.76
N ASN A 39 1.63 13.93 -25.34
CA ASN A 39 2.87 14.20 -26.04
C ASN A 39 3.34 12.97 -26.83
N LYS A 40 3.74 13.18 -28.10
CA LYS A 40 4.40 12.13 -28.88
C LYS A 40 5.72 11.74 -28.22
N LEU A 41 5.82 10.47 -27.82
CA LEU A 41 7.07 9.93 -27.33
C LEU A 41 8.08 9.80 -28.47
N SER A 42 9.32 10.21 -28.23
CA SER A 42 10.40 9.95 -29.16
C SER A 42 10.78 8.47 -29.12
N GLU A 43 11.14 7.90 -30.27
CA GLU A 43 11.62 6.53 -30.37
C GLU A 43 12.83 6.29 -29.44
N LYS A 44 13.72 7.28 -29.31
CA LYS A 44 14.85 7.26 -28.38
C LYS A 44 14.41 7.03 -26.93
N ASN A 45 13.38 7.75 -26.47
CA ASN A 45 12.88 7.62 -25.10
C ASN A 45 12.18 6.28 -24.87
N VAL A 46 11.46 5.78 -25.87
CA VAL A 46 10.84 4.44 -25.80
C VAL A 46 11.90 3.37 -25.68
N ASN A 47 12.95 3.40 -26.52
CA ASN A 47 14.05 2.44 -26.47
C ASN A 47 14.84 2.52 -25.14
N ALA A 48 15.08 3.73 -24.61
CA ALA A 48 15.67 3.91 -23.30
C ALA A 48 14.78 3.37 -22.17
N GLY A 49 13.46 3.56 -22.28
CA GLY A 49 12.48 3.01 -21.34
C GLY A 49 12.47 1.50 -21.31
N ILE A 50 12.49 0.86 -22.49
CA ILE A 50 12.59 -0.60 -22.61
C ILE A 50 13.89 -1.11 -21.98
N ALA A 51 15.02 -0.48 -22.30
CA ALA A 51 16.32 -0.89 -21.77
C ALA A 51 16.37 -0.78 -20.25
N LEU A 52 15.86 0.32 -19.67
CA LEU A 52 15.81 0.55 -18.23
C LEU A 52 14.89 -0.47 -17.54
N MET A 53 13.74 -0.77 -18.12
CA MET A 53 12.77 -1.73 -17.58
C MET A 53 13.36 -3.16 -17.59
N ILE A 54 14.00 -3.58 -18.66
CA ILE A 54 14.69 -4.87 -18.74
C ILE A 54 15.81 -4.95 -17.70
N PHE A 55 16.62 -3.89 -17.58
CA PHE A 55 17.72 -3.84 -16.62
C PHE A 55 17.20 -3.95 -15.17
N GLU A 56 16.15 -3.20 -14.82
CA GLU A 56 15.49 -3.31 -13.51
C GLU A 56 15.02 -4.74 -13.24
N THR A 57 14.31 -5.31 -14.19
CA THR A 57 13.74 -6.67 -14.10
C THR A 57 14.85 -7.70 -13.87
N CYS A 58 15.92 -7.66 -14.65
CA CYS A 58 17.06 -8.55 -14.46
C CYS A 58 17.68 -8.41 -13.06
N CYS A 59 17.90 -7.19 -12.57
CA CYS A 59 18.46 -6.94 -11.25
C CYS A 59 17.54 -7.49 -10.15
N VAL A 60 16.22 -7.27 -10.24
CA VAL A 60 15.25 -7.78 -9.28
C VAL A 60 15.23 -9.32 -9.27
N TYR A 61 15.22 -9.98 -10.42
CA TYR A 61 15.25 -11.44 -10.48
C TYR A 61 16.56 -12.03 -9.96
N ILE A 62 17.70 -11.36 -10.17
CA ILE A 62 18.97 -11.73 -9.53
C ILE A 62 18.80 -11.70 -8.00
N VAL A 63 18.26 -10.62 -7.44
CA VAL A 63 18.04 -10.51 -5.98
C VAL A 63 17.08 -11.60 -5.49
N LEU A 64 15.96 -11.82 -6.16
CA LEU A 64 14.96 -12.83 -5.75
C LEU A 64 15.55 -14.26 -5.74
N ASN A 65 16.45 -14.59 -6.69
CA ASN A 65 17.05 -15.92 -6.79
C ASN A 65 18.24 -16.12 -5.85
N PHE A 66 19.04 -15.08 -5.64
CA PHE A 66 20.28 -15.19 -4.87
C PHE A 66 20.16 -14.72 -3.43
N TYR A 67 19.07 -14.03 -3.04
CA TYR A 67 18.91 -13.52 -1.68
C TYR A 67 19.07 -14.60 -0.58
N GLY A 68 18.60 -15.81 -0.83
CA GLY A 68 18.76 -16.93 0.12
C GLY A 68 20.20 -17.48 0.21
N LYS A 69 21.04 -17.20 -0.80
CA LYS A 69 22.43 -17.64 -0.89
C LYS A 69 23.43 -16.57 -0.43
N ILE A 70 23.07 -15.31 -0.56
CA ILE A 70 23.84 -14.18 -0.06
C ILE A 70 23.54 -14.02 1.42
N HIS A 71 24.24 -14.78 2.25
CA HIS A 71 24.39 -14.45 3.66
C HIS A 71 25.21 -13.18 3.76
N PHE A 72 24.58 -12.04 3.56
CA PHE A 72 25.15 -10.80 4.05
C PHE A 72 25.27 -10.93 5.57
N LYS A 73 26.45 -11.30 6.02
CA LYS A 73 26.95 -10.97 7.35
C LYS A 73 27.15 -9.44 7.42
N LEU A 74 26.12 -8.68 7.18
CA LEU A 74 26.02 -7.36 7.74
C LEU A 74 26.11 -7.57 9.24
N GLY A 75 27.24 -7.08 9.80
CA GLY A 75 27.64 -7.33 11.18
C GLY A 75 26.41 -7.29 12.07
N LYS A 76 26.36 -8.17 13.03
CA LYS A 76 25.36 -8.22 14.08
C LYS A 76 25.07 -6.80 14.53
N LEU A 77 24.16 -6.10 13.83
CA LEU A 77 23.37 -5.09 14.49
C LEU A 77 22.83 -5.82 15.70
N HIS A 78 23.39 -5.50 16.85
CA HIS A 78 23.00 -6.10 18.11
C HIS A 78 21.52 -6.30 18.06
N SER A 79 21.09 -7.57 17.97
CA SER A 79 19.74 -7.94 18.27
C SER A 79 19.55 -7.35 19.65
N PHE A 80 18.77 -6.27 19.75
CA PHE A 80 18.20 -5.87 21.01
C PHE A 80 17.38 -7.07 21.47
N LYS A 81 18.06 -8.00 22.14
CA LYS A 81 17.39 -8.96 23.01
C LYS A 81 16.72 -8.05 24.03
N PRO A 82 15.37 -7.91 24.01
CA PRO A 82 14.73 -7.28 25.15
C PRO A 82 15.16 -8.16 26.31
N ALA A 83 15.89 -7.60 27.26
CA ALA A 83 16.16 -8.27 28.51
C ALA A 83 14.80 -8.65 29.07
N ILE A 84 14.47 -9.94 29.02
CA ILE A 84 13.31 -10.51 29.70
C ILE A 84 13.68 -10.41 31.18
N LYS A 85 13.56 -9.20 31.76
CA LYS A 85 13.44 -9.05 33.19
C LYS A 85 12.07 -9.62 33.52
N ASN A 86 12.05 -10.76 34.22
CA ASN A 86 10.91 -11.30 34.93
C ASN A 86 10.39 -10.24 35.95
N GLY A 87 9.73 -9.24 35.43
CA GLY A 87 9.13 -8.16 36.21
C GLY A 87 7.64 -8.16 35.97
N LYS A 88 6.87 -8.23 37.04
CA LYS A 88 5.44 -8.06 37.11
C LYS A 88 5.00 -6.91 36.19
N TYR A 89 4.65 -7.20 34.94
CA TYR A 89 4.14 -6.18 34.01
C TYR A 89 2.83 -5.64 34.56
N LYS A 90 2.84 -4.36 34.91
CA LYS A 90 1.71 -3.63 35.46
C LYS A 90 0.51 -3.73 34.51
N LYS A 91 -0.62 -4.21 35.00
CA LYS A 91 -1.96 -4.23 34.38
C LYS A 91 -2.39 -2.88 33.74
N SER A 92 -1.72 -1.79 34.12
CA SER A 92 -1.98 -0.41 33.68
C SER A 92 -1.74 -0.16 32.19
N LYS A 93 -0.71 -0.78 31.57
CA LYS A 93 -0.38 -0.52 30.15
C LYS A 93 -1.36 -1.13 29.14
N TYR A 94 -2.06 -2.20 29.53
CA TYR A 94 -3.07 -2.84 28.68
C TYR A 94 -4.28 -1.93 28.41
N LYS A 95 -4.78 -1.27 29.46
CA LYS A 95 -5.90 -0.35 29.34
C LYS A 95 -5.57 0.88 28.49
N PHE A 96 -4.29 1.28 28.49
CA PHE A 96 -3.81 2.45 27.78
C PHE A 96 -3.88 2.29 26.24
N VAL A 97 -3.47 1.14 25.68
CA VAL A 97 -3.55 0.91 24.25
C VAL A 97 -5.01 0.84 23.76
N GLY A 98 -5.87 0.12 24.50
CA GLY A 98 -7.30 0.11 24.20
C GLY A 98 -7.92 1.50 24.27
N PHE A 99 -7.51 2.31 25.26
CA PHE A 99 -7.93 3.70 25.39
C PHE A 99 -7.48 4.56 24.22
N ILE A 100 -6.20 4.49 23.82
CA ILE A 100 -5.70 5.22 22.63
C ILE A 100 -6.50 4.84 21.39
N MET A 101 -6.72 3.55 21.15
CA MET A 101 -7.50 3.10 19.99
C MET A 101 -8.93 3.63 20.03
N MET A 102 -9.57 3.63 21.21
CA MET A 102 -10.91 4.18 21.38
C MET A 102 -10.92 5.69 21.10
N VAL A 103 -9.94 6.45 21.60
CA VAL A 103 -9.81 7.89 21.34
C VAL A 103 -9.64 8.16 19.85
N CYS A 104 -8.79 7.38 19.15
CA CYS A 104 -8.59 7.53 17.71
C CYS A 104 -9.87 7.24 16.89
N VAL A 105 -10.61 6.20 17.26
CA VAL A 105 -11.91 5.88 16.64
C VAL A 105 -12.92 6.98 16.89
N LEU A 106 -13.05 7.44 18.13
CA LEU A 106 -13.96 8.53 18.48
C LEU A 106 -13.59 9.83 17.75
N PHE A 107 -12.30 10.15 17.66
CA PHE A 107 -11.84 11.29 16.90
C PHE A 107 -12.24 11.17 15.42
N CYS A 108 -12.05 10.01 14.79
CA CYS A 108 -12.46 9.80 13.41
C CYS A 108 -13.98 9.96 13.22
N ILE A 109 -14.79 9.43 14.15
CA ILE A 109 -16.25 9.57 14.11
C ILE A 109 -16.67 11.03 14.27
N LEU A 110 -16.07 11.75 15.21
CA LEU A 110 -16.38 13.16 15.46
C LEU A 110 -15.93 14.05 14.29
N ALA A 111 -14.73 13.86 13.78
CA ALA A 111 -14.22 14.61 12.62
C ALA A 111 -15.12 14.39 11.39
N TYR A 112 -15.55 13.14 11.18
CA TYR A 112 -16.51 12.79 10.13
C TYR A 112 -17.87 13.45 10.34
N ALA A 113 -18.39 13.50 11.57
CA ALA A 113 -19.68 14.13 11.89
C ALA A 113 -19.64 15.66 11.72
N ILE A 114 -18.52 16.30 12.06
CA ILE A 114 -18.36 17.76 12.06
C ILE A 114 -18.05 18.31 10.68
N SER A 115 -17.15 17.66 9.91
CA SER A 115 -16.65 18.17 8.63
C SER A 115 -17.42 17.62 7.44
N PRO A 116 -18.17 18.47 6.69
CA PRO A 116 -18.78 18.07 5.44
C PRO A 116 -17.74 17.61 4.40
N LEU A 117 -16.56 18.23 4.38
CA LEU A 117 -15.48 17.87 3.47
C LEU A 117 -14.96 16.45 3.70
N ILE A 118 -14.80 16.04 4.97
CA ILE A 118 -14.43 14.66 5.31
C ILE A 118 -15.54 13.71 4.88
N ARG A 119 -16.82 14.03 5.13
CA ARG A 119 -17.96 13.22 4.71
C ARG A 119 -17.97 13.03 3.19
N ASN A 120 -17.88 14.10 2.44
CA ASN A 120 -17.91 14.06 0.99
C ASN A 120 -16.70 13.32 0.39
N SER A 121 -15.53 13.40 1.04
CA SER A 121 -14.33 12.68 0.61
C SER A 121 -14.39 11.17 0.86
N TYR A 122 -15.18 10.70 1.85
CA TYR A 122 -15.19 9.30 2.28
C TYR A 122 -16.53 8.59 2.10
N LEU A 123 -17.63 9.29 1.87
CA LEU A 123 -18.95 8.72 1.60
C LEU A 123 -19.51 9.07 0.21
N ALA A 124 -18.65 9.23 -0.77
CA ALA A 124 -19.07 9.39 -2.16
C ALA A 124 -20.01 8.27 -2.67
N LEU A 125 -20.13 7.14 -1.92
CA LEU A 125 -21.14 6.07 -2.18
C LEU A 125 -22.58 6.56 -2.25
N TRP A 126 -22.90 7.59 -1.50
CA TRP A 126 -24.26 8.08 -1.33
C TRP A 126 -24.55 9.33 -2.17
N ASP A 127 -23.49 9.88 -2.79
CA ASP A 127 -23.61 11.03 -3.67
C ASP A 127 -23.05 10.68 -5.07
N SER A 128 -23.94 10.48 -6.02
CA SER A 128 -23.59 10.12 -7.40
C SER A 128 -22.75 11.18 -8.11
N SER A 129 -22.84 12.45 -7.69
CA SER A 129 -22.02 13.53 -8.25
C SER A 129 -20.55 13.41 -7.87
N LEU A 130 -20.25 12.80 -6.72
CA LEU A 130 -18.89 12.56 -6.22
C LEU A 130 -18.30 11.24 -6.74
N LEU A 131 -19.08 10.41 -7.41
CA LEU A 131 -18.61 9.18 -8.05
C LEU A 131 -17.73 9.44 -9.27
N SER A 132 -17.74 10.66 -9.82
CA SER A 132 -16.79 11.05 -10.85
C SER A 132 -15.40 11.25 -10.21
N THR A 133 -14.36 10.79 -10.91
CA THR A 133 -12.97 10.98 -10.49
C THR A 133 -12.67 12.46 -10.24
N ASP A 134 -13.25 13.34 -11.06
CA ASP A 134 -13.08 14.80 -10.96
C ASP A 134 -13.76 15.38 -9.72
N GLY A 135 -14.96 14.91 -9.36
CA GLY A 135 -15.66 15.34 -8.15
C GLY A 135 -14.91 15.02 -6.86
N TYR A 136 -14.33 13.82 -6.79
CA TYR A 136 -13.48 13.41 -5.65
C TYR A 136 -12.22 14.27 -5.52
N PHE A 137 -11.53 14.55 -6.64
CA PHE A 137 -10.33 15.37 -6.63
C PHE A 137 -10.64 16.83 -6.31
N LEU A 138 -11.73 17.38 -6.81
CA LEU A 138 -12.19 18.73 -6.47
C LEU A 138 -12.50 18.84 -4.98
N ALA A 139 -13.28 17.92 -4.42
CA ALA A 139 -13.58 17.88 -2.98
C ALA A 139 -12.32 17.76 -2.13
N LYS A 140 -11.33 16.97 -2.57
CA LYS A 140 -10.05 16.83 -1.89
C LYS A 140 -9.18 18.08 -1.99
N MET A 141 -9.17 18.75 -3.13
CA MET A 141 -8.46 20.02 -3.32
C MET A 141 -9.09 21.15 -2.51
N GLU A 142 -10.42 21.24 -2.47
CA GLU A 142 -11.15 22.20 -1.63
C GLU A 142 -10.89 21.96 -0.15
N ALA A 143 -10.88 20.70 0.30
CA ALA A 143 -10.52 20.32 1.67
C ALA A 143 -9.07 20.74 2.02
N GLN A 144 -8.19 20.76 1.05
CA GLN A 144 -6.79 21.18 1.24
C GLN A 144 -6.62 22.72 1.17
N ALA A 145 -7.52 23.45 0.52
CA ALA A 145 -7.42 24.90 0.32
C ALA A 145 -7.79 25.71 1.58
N GLY A 146 -8.71 25.24 2.43
CA GLY A 146 -9.13 25.92 3.65
C GLY A 146 -8.21 25.62 4.84
N SER A 147 -7.61 26.63 5.49
CA SER A 147 -6.60 26.42 6.55
C SER A 147 -7.08 25.62 7.76
N LYS A 148 -8.32 25.80 8.21
CA LYS A 148 -8.89 25.07 9.37
C LYS A 148 -9.25 23.62 9.00
N ASP A 149 -9.85 23.44 7.84
CA ASP A 149 -10.27 22.12 7.36
C ASP A 149 -9.09 21.26 6.95
N ARG A 150 -7.99 21.87 6.47
CA ARG A 150 -6.75 21.16 6.12
C ARG A 150 -6.13 20.43 7.31
N ILE A 151 -6.05 21.08 8.47
CA ILE A 151 -5.48 20.46 9.69
C ILE A 151 -6.35 19.29 10.12
N LEU A 152 -7.68 19.50 10.20
CA LEU A 152 -8.62 18.46 10.59
C LEU A 152 -8.60 17.28 9.62
N PHE A 153 -8.56 17.56 8.32
CA PHE A 153 -8.48 16.54 7.27
C PHE A 153 -7.19 15.73 7.34
N THR A 154 -6.06 16.40 7.57
CA THR A 154 -4.74 15.72 7.68
C THR A 154 -4.69 14.85 8.94
N LEU A 155 -5.17 15.35 10.08
CA LEU A 155 -5.28 14.58 11.33
C LEU A 155 -6.20 13.38 11.13
N PHE A 156 -7.36 13.58 10.52
CA PHE A 156 -8.30 12.52 10.22
C PHE A 156 -7.65 11.43 9.37
N ASN A 157 -6.96 11.78 8.28
CA ASN A 157 -6.29 10.82 7.41
C ASN A 157 -5.26 9.97 8.17
N VAL A 158 -4.41 10.61 8.99
CA VAL A 158 -3.40 9.89 9.77
C VAL A 158 -4.05 8.94 10.78
N PHE A 159 -5.03 9.40 11.54
CA PHE A 159 -5.71 8.54 12.53
C PHE A 159 -6.56 7.47 11.85
N PHE A 160 -7.22 7.79 10.76
CA PHE A 160 -8.03 6.86 10.00
C PHE A 160 -7.19 5.75 9.36
N ASP A 161 -6.04 6.09 8.77
CA ASP A 161 -5.19 5.15 8.05
C ASP A 161 -4.69 3.99 8.93
N PHE A 162 -4.31 4.25 10.17
CA PHE A 162 -3.92 3.13 11.04
C PHE A 162 -5.09 2.51 11.81
N THR A 163 -6.14 3.29 12.14
CA THR A 163 -7.32 2.78 12.86
C THR A 163 -8.10 1.78 12.03
N ARG A 164 -8.30 2.04 10.73
CA ARG A 164 -9.02 1.15 9.83
C ARG A 164 -8.35 -0.23 9.67
N ILE A 165 -7.04 -0.32 9.94
CA ILE A 165 -6.29 -1.57 9.94
C ILE A 165 -6.29 -2.21 11.33
N LEU A 166 -5.92 -1.44 12.34
CA LEU A 166 -5.73 -1.97 13.70
C LEU A 166 -7.04 -2.30 14.40
N PHE A 167 -8.09 -1.52 14.18
CA PHE A 167 -9.38 -1.75 14.83
C PHE A 167 -9.99 -3.10 14.43
N PRO A 168 -10.10 -3.48 13.13
CA PRO A 168 -10.53 -4.82 12.75
C PRO A 168 -9.65 -5.93 13.33
N CYS A 169 -8.33 -5.76 13.30
CA CYS A 169 -7.41 -6.74 13.89
C CYS A 169 -7.63 -6.90 15.40
N LEU A 170 -7.84 -5.79 16.12
CA LEU A 170 -8.13 -5.81 17.57
C LEU A 170 -9.46 -6.49 17.87
N VAL A 171 -10.52 -6.16 17.13
CA VAL A 171 -11.84 -6.81 17.27
C VAL A 171 -11.73 -8.31 17.07
N LEU A 172 -11.07 -8.75 16.01
CA LEU A 172 -10.87 -10.17 15.71
C LEU A 172 -10.03 -10.88 16.76
N TYR A 173 -8.98 -10.22 17.28
CA TYR A 173 -8.14 -10.74 18.36
C TYR A 173 -8.95 -10.95 19.65
N GLU A 174 -9.73 -9.95 20.07
CA GLU A 174 -10.54 -10.04 21.31
C GLU A 174 -11.70 -11.04 21.15
N LEU A 175 -12.31 -11.13 19.97
CA LEU A 175 -13.31 -12.16 19.67
C LEU A 175 -12.69 -13.56 19.76
N ARG A 176 -11.54 -13.79 19.15
CA ARG A 176 -10.81 -15.05 19.24
C ARG A 176 -10.50 -15.42 20.69
N LYS A 177 -10.07 -14.46 21.48
CA LYS A 177 -9.76 -14.64 22.91
C LYS A 177 -10.98 -15.02 23.75
N LYS A 178 -12.15 -14.42 23.47
CA LYS A 178 -13.38 -14.65 24.24
C LYS A 178 -14.15 -15.90 23.80
N ILE A 179 -14.27 -16.11 22.49
CA ILE A 179 -15.17 -17.11 21.91
C ILE A 179 -14.41 -18.34 21.37
N GLY A 180 -13.10 -18.20 21.15
CA GLY A 180 -12.25 -19.23 20.59
C GLY A 180 -12.32 -19.29 19.05
N ASP A 181 -11.91 -20.43 18.47
CA ASP A 181 -11.85 -20.66 17.02
C ASP A 181 -13.22 -21.10 16.48
N LYS A 182 -14.15 -20.15 16.39
CA LYS A 182 -15.51 -20.38 15.89
C LYS A 182 -15.72 -19.72 14.54
N PHE A 183 -16.56 -20.31 13.70
CA PHE A 183 -16.88 -19.80 12.37
C PHE A 183 -17.50 -18.38 12.43
N GLY A 184 -18.29 -18.07 13.45
CA GLY A 184 -18.84 -16.73 13.65
C GLY A 184 -17.80 -15.62 13.71
N CYS A 185 -16.59 -15.89 14.26
CA CYS A 185 -15.50 -14.91 14.26
C CYS A 185 -14.95 -14.65 12.84
N VAL A 186 -14.91 -15.69 11.99
CA VAL A 186 -14.53 -15.55 10.57
C VAL A 186 -15.57 -14.73 9.81
N ALA A 187 -16.85 -14.94 10.09
CA ALA A 187 -17.94 -14.16 9.50
C ALA A 187 -17.84 -12.67 9.88
N VAL A 188 -17.55 -12.36 11.14
CA VAL A 188 -17.27 -10.97 11.58
C VAL A 188 -16.10 -10.38 10.81
N GLY A 189 -15.02 -11.14 10.61
CA GLY A 189 -13.88 -10.69 9.81
C GLY A 189 -14.26 -10.38 8.34
N ALA A 190 -15.10 -11.21 7.73
CA ALA A 190 -15.63 -10.95 6.40
C ALA A 190 -16.49 -9.66 6.35
N ILE A 191 -17.35 -9.45 7.35
CA ILE A 191 -18.15 -8.22 7.48
C ILE A 191 -17.22 -6.99 7.61
N LEU A 192 -16.20 -7.07 8.44
CA LEU A 192 -15.21 -5.98 8.60
C LEU A 192 -14.47 -5.67 7.28
N CYS A 193 -14.18 -6.69 6.45
CA CYS A 193 -13.66 -6.48 5.11
C CYS A 193 -14.66 -5.77 4.19
N VAL A 194 -15.94 -6.18 4.22
CA VAL A 194 -17.00 -5.54 3.41
C VAL A 194 -17.21 -4.08 3.81
N ILE A 195 -17.17 -3.77 5.11
CA ILE A 195 -17.28 -2.39 5.61
C ILE A 195 -16.16 -1.50 5.05
N GLN A 196 -14.95 -2.04 4.81
CA GLN A 196 -13.88 -1.25 4.18
C GLN A 196 -14.25 -0.78 2.78
N PHE A 197 -14.93 -1.60 1.99
CA PHE A 197 -15.45 -1.19 0.67
C PHE A 197 -16.52 -0.11 0.76
N ALA A 198 -17.34 -0.13 1.82
CA ALA A 198 -18.37 0.89 2.03
C ALA A 198 -17.81 2.26 2.45
N MET A 199 -16.62 2.30 3.05
CA MET A 199 -16.04 3.53 3.60
C MET A 199 -15.22 4.35 2.61
N ILE A 200 -14.73 3.75 1.49
CA ILE A 200 -13.77 4.43 0.61
C ILE A 200 -14.02 4.01 -0.84
N LEU A 201 -14.70 4.83 -1.61
CA LEU A 201 -15.05 4.50 -3.00
C LEU A 201 -13.94 4.76 -4.02
N ASN A 202 -13.16 5.79 -3.83
CA ASN A 202 -12.22 6.26 -4.86
C ASN A 202 -10.75 5.91 -4.60
N GLU A 203 -10.44 5.24 -3.47
CA GLU A 203 -9.08 4.76 -3.19
C GLU A 203 -9.03 3.22 -3.20
N ASN A 204 -9.48 2.61 -4.30
CA ASN A 204 -9.61 1.16 -4.46
C ASN A 204 -8.37 0.37 -4.01
N ILE A 205 -7.18 0.90 -4.26
CA ILE A 205 -5.93 0.23 -3.91
C ILE A 205 -5.69 0.20 -2.38
N TYR A 206 -6.09 1.25 -1.66
CA TYR A 206 -5.99 1.29 -0.19
C TYR A 206 -7.00 0.37 0.48
N ILE A 207 -8.20 0.27 -0.08
CA ILE A 207 -9.20 -0.71 0.36
C ILE A 207 -8.63 -2.11 0.19
N LEU A 208 -8.11 -2.41 -0.99
CA LEU A 208 -7.54 -3.72 -1.29
C LEU A 208 -6.40 -4.07 -0.33
N ILE A 209 -5.48 -3.14 -0.07
CA ILE A 209 -4.39 -3.32 0.90
C ILE A 209 -4.94 -3.59 2.30
N THR A 210 -5.93 -2.82 2.76
CA THR A 210 -6.54 -3.00 4.08
C THR A 210 -7.21 -4.37 4.21
N VAL A 211 -7.99 -4.77 3.20
CA VAL A 211 -8.64 -6.09 3.15
C VAL A 211 -7.60 -7.22 3.11
N MET A 212 -6.52 -7.05 2.36
CA MET A 212 -5.42 -8.03 2.33
C MET A 212 -4.78 -8.19 3.71
N ILE A 213 -4.55 -7.10 4.45
CA ILE A 213 -3.98 -7.15 5.80
C ILE A 213 -4.92 -7.87 6.75
N ILE A 214 -6.21 -7.52 6.76
CA ILE A 214 -7.22 -8.19 7.58
C ILE A 214 -7.27 -9.69 7.22
N GLY A 215 -7.24 -10.03 5.93
CA GLY A 215 -7.20 -11.40 5.45
C GLY A 215 -5.97 -12.18 5.90
N ILE A 216 -4.77 -11.59 5.78
CA ILE A 216 -3.50 -12.18 6.27
C ILE A 216 -3.57 -12.39 7.79
N PHE A 217 -4.12 -11.43 8.52
CA PHE A 217 -4.32 -11.53 9.97
C PHE A 217 -5.30 -12.66 10.33
N MET A 218 -6.44 -12.76 9.64
CA MET A 218 -7.41 -13.85 9.82
C MET A 218 -6.78 -15.22 9.56
N LEU A 219 -5.97 -15.36 8.51
CA LEU A 219 -5.27 -16.61 8.21
C LEU A 219 -4.28 -17.02 9.33
N LYS A 220 -3.75 -16.06 10.08
CA LYS A 220 -2.88 -16.32 11.24
C LYS A 220 -3.69 -16.73 12.46
N ILE A 221 -4.79 -16.03 12.78
CA ILE A 221 -5.52 -16.23 14.04
C ILE A 221 -6.59 -17.32 13.98
N PHE A 222 -7.05 -17.73 12.78
CA PHE A 222 -8.06 -18.80 12.60
C PHE A 222 -7.52 -19.98 11.79
N PRO A 223 -6.54 -20.75 12.31
CA PRO A 223 -5.86 -21.81 11.58
C PRO A 223 -6.83 -22.92 11.14
N LYS A 224 -7.88 -23.21 11.92
CA LYS A 224 -8.91 -24.21 11.61
C LYS A 224 -9.62 -23.90 10.28
N TYR A 225 -9.87 -22.63 9.98
CA TYR A 225 -10.61 -22.20 8.79
C TYR A 225 -9.70 -21.72 7.65
N ARG A 226 -8.37 -21.90 7.74
CA ARG A 226 -7.41 -21.41 6.76
C ARG A 226 -7.71 -21.84 5.33
N ASN A 227 -8.04 -23.11 5.11
CA ASN A 227 -8.35 -23.62 3.77
C ASN A 227 -9.66 -23.06 3.24
N PHE A 228 -10.66 -22.90 4.08
CA PHE A 228 -11.93 -22.26 3.74
C PHE A 228 -11.67 -20.79 3.32
N MET A 229 -10.97 -20.02 4.15
CA MET A 229 -10.65 -18.61 3.85
C MET A 229 -9.83 -18.44 2.58
N LYS A 230 -8.85 -19.32 2.30
CA LYS A 230 -8.11 -19.30 1.03
C LYS A 230 -9.03 -19.51 -0.17
N ARG A 231 -9.97 -20.45 -0.11
CA ARG A 231 -10.94 -20.68 -1.18
C ARG A 231 -11.86 -19.47 -1.35
N MET A 232 -12.34 -18.88 -0.26
CA MET A 232 -13.15 -17.67 -0.29
C MET A 232 -12.40 -16.47 -0.90
N LEU A 233 -11.12 -16.28 -0.58
CA LEU A 233 -10.30 -15.22 -1.19
C LEU A 233 -10.15 -15.43 -2.71
N ILE A 234 -10.01 -16.66 -3.17
CA ILE A 234 -9.98 -16.97 -4.62
C ILE A 234 -11.34 -16.62 -5.26
N VAL A 235 -12.44 -17.04 -4.63
CA VAL A 235 -13.79 -16.75 -5.14
C VAL A 235 -14.05 -15.24 -5.20
N VAL A 236 -13.69 -14.49 -4.14
CA VAL A 236 -13.81 -13.02 -4.12
C VAL A 236 -12.93 -12.40 -5.20
N GLY A 237 -11.69 -12.86 -5.36
CA GLY A 237 -10.81 -12.41 -6.45
C GLY A 237 -11.43 -12.64 -7.83
N MET A 238 -12.02 -13.81 -8.07
CA MET A 238 -12.72 -14.10 -9.33
C MET A 238 -13.95 -13.17 -9.54
N ILE A 239 -14.74 -12.93 -8.49
CA ILE A 239 -15.88 -12.01 -8.57
C ILE A 239 -15.41 -10.60 -8.94
N VAL A 240 -14.34 -10.11 -8.32
CA VAL A 240 -13.75 -8.79 -8.64
C VAL A 240 -13.30 -8.74 -10.10
N VAL A 241 -12.61 -9.76 -10.58
CA VAL A 241 -12.19 -9.83 -12.01
C VAL A 241 -13.39 -9.82 -12.94
N VAL A 242 -14.40 -10.65 -12.68
CA VAL A 242 -15.64 -10.70 -13.48
C VAL A 242 -16.36 -9.35 -13.46
N TYR A 243 -16.46 -8.71 -12.29
CA TYR A 243 -17.07 -7.38 -12.17
C TYR A 243 -16.34 -6.35 -13.04
N TYR A 244 -15.00 -6.34 -13.02
CA TYR A 244 -14.21 -5.45 -13.88
C TYR A 244 -14.44 -5.72 -15.37
N PHE A 245 -14.49 -6.99 -15.79
CA PHE A 245 -14.82 -7.33 -17.19
C PHE A 245 -16.21 -6.87 -17.61
N ILE A 246 -17.22 -7.03 -16.74
CA ILE A 246 -18.58 -6.56 -17.00
C ILE A 246 -18.60 -5.01 -17.08
N SER A 247 -17.92 -4.33 -16.19
CA SER A 247 -17.82 -2.86 -16.17
C SER A 247 -17.18 -2.32 -17.45
N VAL A 248 -16.09 -2.96 -17.91
CA VAL A 248 -15.43 -2.60 -19.17
C VAL A 248 -16.34 -2.88 -20.36
N ALA A 249 -16.98 -4.05 -20.40
CA ALA A 249 -17.94 -4.41 -21.48
C ALA A 249 -19.10 -3.41 -21.56
N PHE A 250 -19.61 -2.97 -20.41
CA PHE A 250 -20.65 -1.93 -20.35
C PHE A 250 -20.14 -0.59 -20.88
N THR A 251 -18.93 -0.17 -20.51
CA THR A 251 -18.31 1.05 -21.00
C THR A 251 -18.14 1.05 -22.52
N VAL A 252 -17.75 -0.09 -23.08
CA VAL A 252 -17.66 -0.28 -24.54
C VAL A 252 -19.04 -0.21 -25.19
N SER A 253 -20.06 -0.84 -24.58
CA SER A 253 -21.43 -0.86 -25.15
C SER A 253 -22.08 0.53 -25.24
N VAL A 254 -21.67 1.47 -24.38
CA VAL A 254 -22.11 2.88 -24.43
C VAL A 254 -21.23 3.76 -25.32
N GLY A 255 -20.37 3.16 -26.17
CA GLY A 255 -19.56 3.87 -27.16
C GLY A 255 -18.37 4.64 -26.61
N LYS A 256 -17.91 4.33 -25.39
CA LYS A 256 -16.77 4.98 -24.75
C LYS A 256 -15.46 4.20 -24.97
N GLY A 257 -15.08 3.99 -26.24
CA GLY A 257 -13.80 3.37 -26.60
C GLY A 257 -13.87 1.87 -26.87
N ASN A 258 -12.72 1.31 -27.15
CA ASN A 258 -12.49 -0.11 -27.44
C ASN A 258 -12.04 -0.82 -26.15
N ILE A 259 -12.37 -2.09 -26.01
CA ILE A 259 -12.01 -2.92 -24.86
C ILE A 259 -10.50 -2.92 -24.57
N TYR A 260 -9.69 -2.94 -25.64
CA TYR A 260 -8.22 -2.91 -25.51
C TYR A 260 -7.69 -1.56 -25.01
N GLU A 261 -8.28 -0.46 -25.46
CA GLU A 261 -7.93 0.90 -25.02
C GLU A 261 -8.22 1.08 -23.53
N ILE A 262 -9.41 0.67 -23.08
CA ILE A 262 -9.81 0.79 -21.67
C ILE A 262 -8.90 -0.03 -20.76
N PHE A 263 -8.60 -1.28 -21.14
CA PHE A 263 -7.66 -2.10 -20.37
C PHE A 263 -6.23 -1.58 -20.44
N SER A 264 -5.79 -1.05 -21.58
CA SER A 264 -4.49 -0.43 -21.71
C SER A 264 -4.33 0.74 -20.75
N ASP A 265 -5.29 1.66 -20.76
CA ASP A 265 -5.27 2.83 -19.86
C ASP A 265 -5.28 2.40 -18.39
N MET A 266 -6.12 1.44 -18.01
CA MET A 266 -6.18 0.91 -16.66
C MET A 266 -4.84 0.29 -16.23
N PHE A 267 -4.24 -0.56 -17.08
CA PHE A 267 -2.96 -1.18 -16.75
C PHE A 267 -1.82 -0.15 -16.71
N GLN A 268 -1.80 0.84 -17.60
CA GLN A 268 -0.76 1.87 -17.58
C GLN A 268 -0.87 2.80 -16.36
N ILE A 269 -2.08 3.03 -15.83
CA ILE A 269 -2.28 3.83 -14.61
C ILE A 269 -1.75 3.08 -13.38
N TYR A 270 -2.09 1.81 -13.21
CA TYR A 270 -1.76 1.05 -11.99
C TYR A 270 -0.45 0.26 -12.06
N PHE A 271 -0.01 -0.07 -13.27
CA PHE A 271 1.22 -0.83 -13.55
C PHE A 271 2.05 -0.09 -14.60
N PRO A 272 2.61 1.09 -14.24
CA PRO A 272 3.29 1.95 -15.21
C PRO A 272 4.41 1.19 -15.93
N GLY A 273 4.17 0.94 -17.22
CA GLY A 273 5.05 0.19 -18.10
C GLY A 273 5.91 1.09 -18.99
N ILE A 274 6.25 0.58 -20.19
CA ILE A 274 7.19 1.19 -21.15
C ILE A 274 6.86 2.66 -21.42
N THR A 275 5.60 2.97 -21.72
CA THR A 275 5.18 4.32 -22.09
C THR A 275 5.40 5.31 -20.94
N ASN A 276 4.99 4.93 -19.71
CA ASN A 276 5.16 5.77 -18.55
C ASN A 276 6.64 5.95 -18.17
N ILE A 277 7.45 4.92 -18.36
CA ILE A 277 8.91 5.01 -18.16
C ILE A 277 9.52 5.94 -19.22
N ALA A 278 9.13 5.80 -20.49
CA ALA A 278 9.59 6.67 -21.57
C ALA A 278 9.21 8.15 -21.33
N CYS A 279 8.02 8.42 -20.79
CA CYS A 279 7.60 9.76 -20.37
C CYS A 279 8.54 10.38 -19.34
N GLY A 280 9.12 9.57 -18.46
CA GLY A 280 10.05 10.06 -17.45
C GLY A 280 11.33 10.68 -18.01
N PHE A 281 11.74 10.30 -19.19
CA PHE A 281 12.91 10.91 -19.87
C PHE A 281 12.62 12.29 -20.47
N ASN A 282 11.37 12.75 -20.50
CA ASN A 282 11.01 14.10 -20.93
C ASN A 282 11.21 15.15 -19.81
N ILE A 283 11.42 14.72 -18.57
CA ILE A 283 11.55 15.63 -17.43
C ILE A 283 12.87 16.39 -17.53
N VAL A 284 12.76 17.72 -17.54
CA VAL A 284 13.90 18.61 -17.40
C VAL A 284 13.83 19.23 -16.00
N ASP A 285 14.81 18.89 -15.18
CA ASP A 285 14.93 19.43 -13.82
C ASP A 285 16.28 20.15 -13.68
N ASN A 286 16.19 21.45 -13.45
CA ASN A 286 17.38 22.31 -13.30
C ASN A 286 17.96 22.24 -11.88
N ASN A 287 17.27 21.62 -10.92
CA ASN A 287 17.71 21.56 -9.53
C ASN A 287 17.29 20.24 -8.85
N ILE A 288 17.93 19.15 -9.25
CA ILE A 288 17.68 17.78 -8.79
C ILE A 288 17.72 17.66 -7.24
N LEU A 289 18.60 18.37 -6.57
CA LEU A 289 18.69 18.34 -5.11
C LEU A 289 17.49 18.97 -4.44
N ASN A 290 16.93 20.05 -5.01
CA ASN A 290 15.74 20.68 -4.51
C ASN A 290 14.51 19.76 -4.69
N THR A 291 14.38 19.15 -5.85
CA THR A 291 13.30 18.18 -6.15
C THR A 291 13.38 16.98 -5.21
N LEU A 292 14.57 16.43 -4.97
CA LEU A 292 14.78 15.36 -3.99
C LEU A 292 14.41 15.80 -2.56
N PHE A 293 14.77 17.03 -2.18
CA PHE A 293 14.38 17.59 -0.88
C PHE A 293 12.87 17.65 -0.74
N PHE A 294 12.15 18.16 -1.74
CA PHE A 294 10.69 18.24 -1.70
C PHE A 294 10.00 16.87 -1.76
N ASP A 295 10.54 15.91 -2.48
CA ASP A 295 10.05 14.53 -2.48
C ASP A 295 10.15 13.89 -1.07
N ILE A 296 11.26 14.11 -0.35
CA ILE A 296 11.44 13.62 1.03
C ILE A 296 10.58 14.43 2.01
N TYR A 297 10.56 15.75 1.86
CA TYR A 297 9.80 16.65 2.71
C TYR A 297 8.30 16.34 2.68
N GLU A 298 7.74 16.13 1.50
CA GLU A 298 6.33 15.77 1.31
C GLU A 298 5.99 14.36 1.84
N ALA A 299 6.97 13.49 2.00
CA ALA A 299 6.76 12.21 2.64
C ALA A 299 6.56 12.32 4.17
N ILE A 300 6.96 13.45 4.79
CA ILE A 300 6.82 13.68 6.23
C ILE A 300 5.36 14.07 6.55
N PRO A 301 4.69 13.35 7.46
CA PRO A 301 3.34 13.72 7.89
C PRO A 301 3.31 15.15 8.46
N PHE A 302 2.27 15.90 8.12
CA PHE A 302 2.08 17.29 8.57
C PHE A 302 3.12 18.31 8.07
N HIS A 303 3.98 17.96 7.10
CA HIS A 303 5.02 18.85 6.57
C HIS A 303 4.49 20.24 6.21
N SER A 304 3.39 20.31 5.46
CA SER A 304 2.80 21.57 5.00
C SER A 304 2.21 22.41 6.14
N THR A 305 1.76 21.77 7.22
CA THR A 305 1.21 22.45 8.42
C THR A 305 2.33 22.94 9.33
N LEU A 306 3.44 22.18 9.42
CA LEU A 306 4.56 22.48 10.32
C LEU A 306 5.52 23.53 9.73
N PHE A 307 5.79 23.46 8.44
CA PHE A 307 6.88 24.23 7.84
C PHE A 307 6.43 25.15 6.70
N GLY A 308 5.31 24.86 6.03
CA GLY A 308 4.73 25.71 5.00
C GLY A 308 5.60 25.93 3.74
N LEU A 309 6.63 25.07 3.55
CA LEU A 309 7.50 25.16 2.38
C LEU A 309 6.75 24.70 1.13
N SER A 310 7.04 25.30 -0.01
CA SER A 310 6.48 24.94 -1.31
C SER A 310 7.61 24.72 -2.32
N GLY A 311 7.43 23.74 -3.19
CA GLY A 311 8.35 23.41 -4.28
C GLY A 311 7.81 22.23 -5.09
N ASP A 312 8.46 21.95 -6.21
CA ASP A 312 8.00 20.94 -7.14
C ASP A 312 8.58 19.56 -6.75
N ARG A 313 7.68 18.58 -6.68
CA ARG A 313 8.06 17.16 -6.57
C ARG A 313 8.30 16.58 -7.95
N LEU A 314 9.05 15.48 -8.02
CA LEU A 314 9.25 14.80 -9.28
C LEU A 314 7.93 14.32 -9.92
N SER A 315 6.95 13.90 -9.09
CA SER A 315 5.62 13.51 -9.59
C SER A 315 4.87 14.68 -10.24
N ASP A 316 5.05 15.90 -9.74
CA ASP A 316 4.41 17.10 -10.30
C ASP A 316 5.09 17.50 -11.62
N LEU A 317 6.41 17.46 -11.66
CA LEU A 317 7.18 17.66 -12.89
C LEU A 317 6.83 16.60 -13.94
N TYR A 318 6.75 15.31 -13.53
CA TYR A 318 6.36 14.23 -14.42
C TYR A 318 5.00 14.49 -15.08
N ASN A 319 4.01 14.89 -14.30
CA ASN A 319 2.67 15.18 -14.80
C ASN A 319 2.66 16.46 -15.68
N ALA A 320 3.38 17.50 -15.29
CA ALA A 320 3.46 18.76 -16.04
C ALA A 320 4.11 18.56 -17.42
N TYR A 321 5.26 17.88 -17.47
CA TYR A 321 5.98 17.67 -18.75
C TYR A 321 5.27 16.72 -19.71
N ASN A 322 4.50 15.77 -19.20
CA ASN A 322 3.79 14.80 -20.04
C ASN A 322 2.33 15.19 -20.32
N GLY A 323 1.84 16.30 -19.76
CA GLY A 323 0.46 16.75 -19.91
C GLY A 323 -0.56 15.77 -19.34
N VAL A 324 -0.11 14.87 -18.45
CA VAL A 324 -0.94 13.79 -17.91
C VAL A 324 -1.36 14.16 -16.49
N LYS A 325 -2.66 14.16 -16.24
CA LYS A 325 -3.17 14.35 -14.88
C LYS A 325 -3.33 12.98 -14.20
N TYR A 326 -2.84 12.86 -12.96
CA TYR A 326 -3.08 11.70 -12.07
C TYR A 326 -2.40 10.40 -12.47
N THR A 327 -1.40 10.41 -13.33
CA THR A 327 -0.58 9.22 -13.57
C THR A 327 0.50 9.07 -12.50
N ILE A 328 0.77 7.83 -12.15
CA ILE A 328 1.84 7.52 -11.19
C ILE A 328 3.18 7.62 -11.91
N CYS A 329 4.09 8.46 -11.41
CA CYS A 329 5.48 8.43 -11.85
C CYS A 329 6.08 7.06 -11.50
N PRO A 330 6.62 6.28 -12.47
CA PRO A 330 7.21 4.99 -12.18
C PRO A 330 8.34 5.10 -11.15
N GLY A 331 8.39 4.15 -10.18
CA GLY A 331 9.43 4.15 -9.15
C GLY A 331 10.85 4.07 -9.70
N ILE A 332 11.02 3.36 -10.84
CA ILE A 332 12.31 3.30 -11.53
C ILE A 332 12.70 4.65 -12.15
N ILE A 333 11.72 5.47 -12.59
CA ILE A 333 11.98 6.81 -13.11
C ILE A 333 12.36 7.77 -11.98
N GLN A 334 11.66 7.72 -10.83
CA GLN A 334 12.07 8.51 -9.67
C GLN A 334 13.51 8.17 -9.27
N SER A 335 13.84 6.89 -9.24
CA SER A 335 15.20 6.43 -8.93
C SER A 335 16.22 6.84 -10.00
N TYR A 336 15.83 6.79 -11.28
CA TYR A 336 16.70 7.18 -12.40
C TYR A 336 17.01 8.69 -12.39
N HIS A 337 16.01 9.49 -12.06
CA HIS A 337 16.17 10.94 -11.96
C HIS A 337 17.27 11.33 -10.97
N TYR A 338 17.35 10.64 -9.82
CA TYR A 338 18.35 10.92 -8.77
C TYR A 338 19.66 10.17 -8.92
N LEU A 339 19.64 8.96 -9.45
CA LEU A 339 20.81 8.04 -9.44
C LEU A 339 21.27 7.61 -10.84
N GLY A 340 20.60 8.07 -11.90
CA GLY A 340 20.92 7.68 -13.27
C GLY A 340 20.85 6.16 -13.45
N ILE A 341 21.90 5.59 -14.07
CA ILE A 341 21.98 4.15 -14.38
C ILE A 341 21.90 3.24 -13.14
N PHE A 342 22.17 3.77 -11.94
CA PHE A 342 22.09 3.03 -10.68
C PHE A 342 20.65 2.94 -10.13
N ALA A 343 19.65 3.44 -10.84
CA ALA A 343 18.24 3.37 -10.44
C ALA A 343 17.78 1.98 -9.97
N PRO A 344 18.10 0.85 -10.63
CA PRO A 344 17.67 -0.48 -10.19
C PRO A 344 18.18 -0.88 -8.79
N VAL A 345 19.22 -0.24 -8.28
CA VAL A 345 19.72 -0.51 -6.91
C VAL A 345 18.66 -0.15 -5.87
N VAL A 346 17.91 0.94 -6.06
CA VAL A 346 16.82 1.33 -5.16
C VAL A 346 15.72 0.27 -5.15
N THR A 347 15.29 -0.17 -6.33
CA THR A 347 14.31 -1.26 -6.48
C THR A 347 14.80 -2.54 -5.80
N CYS A 348 16.05 -2.92 -6.00
CA CYS A 348 16.67 -4.08 -5.35
C CYS A 348 16.68 -3.95 -3.82
N CYS A 349 17.01 -2.77 -3.28
CA CYS A 349 16.97 -2.50 -1.84
C CYS A 349 15.55 -2.66 -1.28
N ILE A 350 14.54 -2.15 -1.98
CA ILE A 350 13.14 -2.29 -1.58
C ILE A 350 12.71 -3.77 -1.58
N VAL A 351 13.09 -4.53 -2.60
CA VAL A 351 12.83 -5.98 -2.67
C VAL A 351 13.51 -6.73 -1.51
N ILE A 352 14.75 -6.38 -1.17
CA ILE A 352 15.45 -6.95 0.00
C ILE A 352 14.71 -6.62 1.30
N ILE A 353 14.20 -5.39 1.45
CA ILE A 353 13.39 -5.00 2.61
C ILE A 353 12.11 -5.83 2.65
N ALA A 354 11.42 -6.06 1.53
CA ALA A 354 10.24 -6.92 1.46
C ALA A 354 10.54 -8.34 1.96
N LEU A 355 11.63 -8.94 1.47
CA LEU A 355 12.04 -10.30 1.88
C LEU A 355 12.43 -10.39 3.37
N LYS A 356 13.11 -9.36 3.90
CA LYS A 356 13.41 -9.26 5.34
C LYS A 356 12.15 -9.06 6.18
N THR A 357 11.21 -8.26 5.68
CA THR A 357 9.93 -8.02 6.35
C THR A 357 9.08 -9.27 6.40
N GLN A 358 9.08 -10.10 5.35
CA GLN A 358 8.43 -11.41 5.37
C GLN A 358 8.92 -12.29 6.52
N LYS A 359 10.23 -12.31 6.76
CA LYS A 359 10.79 -13.04 7.90
C LYS A 359 10.30 -12.48 9.23
N LYS A 360 10.35 -11.15 9.40
CA LYS A 360 9.84 -10.47 10.61
C LYS A 360 8.35 -10.71 10.82
N LEU A 361 7.54 -10.72 9.75
CA LEU A 361 6.12 -11.04 9.81
C LEU A 361 5.91 -12.46 10.35
N ASN A 362 6.65 -13.45 9.81
CA ASN A 362 6.53 -14.83 10.23
C ASN A 362 6.95 -15.03 11.70
N ASP A 363 8.00 -14.33 12.15
CA ASP A 363 8.54 -14.40 13.52
C ASP A 363 7.76 -13.53 14.51
N SER A 364 6.80 -12.73 14.06
CA SER A 364 6.07 -11.79 14.91
C SER A 364 5.07 -12.51 15.81
N LYS A 365 5.21 -12.26 17.13
CA LYS A 365 4.35 -12.83 18.18
C LYS A 365 3.27 -11.84 18.68
N ASP A 366 3.41 -10.56 18.35
CA ASP A 366 2.51 -9.51 18.76
C ASP A 366 1.60 -9.07 17.61
N MET A 367 0.32 -8.85 17.91
CA MET A 367 -0.71 -8.49 16.95
C MET A 367 -0.41 -7.18 16.20
N PHE A 368 0.01 -6.14 16.92
CA PHE A 368 0.28 -4.82 16.32
C PHE A 368 1.51 -4.84 15.44
N ALA A 369 2.59 -5.51 15.91
CA ALA A 369 3.79 -5.72 15.08
C ALA A 369 3.47 -6.56 13.84
N TYR A 370 2.63 -7.60 13.98
CA TYR A 370 2.22 -8.44 12.86
C TYR A 370 1.47 -7.61 11.80
N ALA A 371 0.49 -6.80 12.21
CA ALA A 371 -0.24 -5.93 11.29
C ALA A 371 0.68 -4.88 10.62
N ALA A 372 1.61 -4.27 11.38
CA ALA A 372 2.59 -3.34 10.84
C ALA A 372 3.54 -3.99 9.82
N TYR A 373 4.04 -5.21 10.10
CA TYR A 373 4.89 -5.94 9.15
C TYR A 373 4.10 -6.46 7.94
N ALA A 374 2.81 -6.80 8.09
CA ALA A 374 1.96 -7.15 6.96
C ALA A 374 1.79 -5.95 6.01
N LEU A 375 1.52 -4.77 6.58
CA LEU A 375 1.41 -3.52 5.82
C LEU A 375 2.73 -3.18 5.12
N LEU A 376 3.85 -3.21 5.85
CA LEU A 376 5.18 -2.94 5.28
C LEU A 376 5.52 -3.93 4.16
N LEU A 377 5.19 -5.21 4.34
CA LEU A 377 5.42 -6.25 3.34
C LEU A 377 4.66 -5.95 2.05
N ILE A 378 3.37 -5.61 2.14
CA ILE A 378 2.54 -5.31 0.98
C ILE A 378 3.10 -4.09 0.25
N TYR A 379 3.33 -2.98 0.95
CA TYR A 379 3.86 -1.77 0.33
C TYR A 379 5.24 -1.99 -0.31
N THR A 380 6.17 -2.63 0.40
CA THR A 380 7.51 -2.89 -0.16
C THR A 380 7.50 -3.88 -1.33
N SER A 381 6.52 -4.80 -1.36
CA SER A 381 6.36 -5.71 -2.50
C SER A 381 5.69 -5.05 -3.71
N MET A 382 4.83 -4.05 -3.49
CA MET A 382 4.12 -3.33 -4.55
C MET A 382 4.92 -2.14 -5.10
N THR A 383 5.73 -1.49 -4.30
CA THR A 383 6.48 -0.28 -4.68
C THR A 383 7.30 -0.44 -5.97
N PRO A 384 7.98 -1.57 -6.24
CA PRO A 384 8.73 -1.73 -7.49
C PRO A 384 7.91 -1.51 -8.76
N VAL A 385 6.61 -1.75 -8.72
CA VAL A 385 5.74 -1.67 -9.90
C VAL A 385 4.66 -0.59 -9.76
N CYS A 386 3.93 -0.58 -8.62
CA CYS A 386 2.71 0.21 -8.48
C CYS A 386 2.93 1.57 -7.81
N TYR A 387 4.08 1.80 -7.19
CA TYR A 387 4.36 3.02 -6.43
C TYR A 387 5.77 3.54 -6.71
N TYR A 388 6.12 4.63 -6.07
CA TYR A 388 7.47 5.17 -6.06
C TYR A 388 7.99 5.28 -4.60
N PRO A 389 9.32 5.31 -4.40
CA PRO A 389 9.94 5.21 -3.06
C PRO A 389 9.44 6.21 -2.02
N THR A 390 9.10 7.43 -2.42
CA THR A 390 8.62 8.46 -1.47
C THR A 390 7.21 8.14 -0.93
N VAL A 391 6.35 7.46 -1.70
CA VAL A 391 5.06 6.94 -1.17
C VAL A 391 5.30 5.89 -0.09
N LEU A 392 6.25 4.99 -0.31
CA LEU A 392 6.63 4.01 0.72
C LEU A 392 7.14 4.69 1.98
N LEU A 393 7.98 5.73 1.86
CA LEU A 393 8.48 6.51 2.98
C LEU A 393 7.34 7.20 3.74
N SER A 394 6.43 7.85 3.02
CA SER A 394 5.25 8.49 3.60
C SER A 394 4.39 7.51 4.40
N ARG A 395 4.09 6.33 3.84
CA ARG A 395 3.31 5.29 4.52
C ARG A 395 4.05 4.67 5.70
N PHE A 396 5.37 4.55 5.59
CA PHE A 396 6.18 4.11 6.72
C PHE A 396 6.08 5.09 7.89
N LEU A 397 6.23 6.38 7.65
CA LEU A 397 6.22 7.41 8.69
C LEU A 397 4.82 7.65 9.27
N SER A 398 3.79 7.69 8.40
CA SER A 398 2.42 8.04 8.83
C SER A 398 1.67 6.88 9.47
N THR A 399 1.94 5.64 9.10
CA THR A 399 1.11 4.49 9.48
C THR A 399 1.92 3.38 10.14
N ILE A 400 2.98 2.89 9.48
CA ILE A 400 3.72 1.70 9.94
C ILE A 400 4.49 1.99 11.22
N LEU A 401 5.21 3.10 11.28
CA LEU A 401 6.00 3.50 12.46
C LEU A 401 5.12 3.71 13.70
N PRO A 402 3.99 4.43 13.64
CA PRO A 402 3.04 4.50 14.76
C PRO A 402 2.56 3.13 15.23
N MET A 403 2.22 2.21 14.31
CA MET A 403 1.81 0.85 14.68
C MET A 403 2.92 0.08 15.41
N LEU A 404 4.17 0.20 14.97
CA LEU A 404 5.33 -0.40 15.65
C LEU A 404 5.59 0.22 17.02
N ILE A 405 5.36 1.52 17.17
CA ILE A 405 5.44 2.22 18.46
C ILE A 405 4.36 1.68 19.41
N ILE A 406 3.10 1.59 18.94
CA ILE A 406 1.98 1.03 19.71
C ILE A 406 2.30 -0.42 20.15
N SER A 407 2.88 -1.23 19.29
CA SER A 407 3.33 -2.59 19.62
C SER A 407 4.28 -2.61 20.83
N LYS A 408 5.26 -1.72 20.86
CA LYS A 408 6.21 -1.61 21.99
C LYS A 408 5.51 -1.23 23.31
N PHE A 409 4.50 -0.36 23.26
CA PHE A 409 3.73 0.01 24.44
C PHE A 409 2.73 -1.07 24.85
N ALA A 410 2.16 -1.81 23.90
CA ALA A 410 1.25 -2.91 24.16
C ALA A 410 1.93 -4.08 24.90
N GLY A 411 3.23 -4.27 24.70
CA GLY A 411 4.03 -5.32 25.33
C GLY A 411 3.45 -6.72 25.05
N ASN A 412 3.55 -7.64 26.02
CA ASN A 412 3.09 -9.02 25.86
C ASN A 412 1.57 -9.23 25.98
N ASN A 413 0.77 -8.17 26.01
CA ASN A 413 -0.66 -8.28 26.26
C ASN A 413 -1.47 -8.75 25.05
N TYR A 414 -0.99 -8.45 23.85
CA TYR A 414 -1.64 -8.79 22.57
C TYR A 414 -0.85 -9.85 21.79
N THR A 415 -0.20 -10.80 22.50
CA THR A 415 0.53 -11.88 21.85
C THR A 415 -0.39 -13.01 21.41
N PHE A 416 -0.04 -13.68 20.31
CA PHE A 416 -0.80 -14.81 19.77
C PHE A 416 -0.86 -15.99 20.73
N ASN A 417 0.14 -16.19 21.60
CA ASN A 417 0.13 -17.22 22.63
C ASN A 417 -1.04 -17.09 23.62
N ARG A 418 -1.52 -15.86 23.89
CA ARG A 418 -2.68 -15.63 24.77
C ARG A 418 -4.01 -16.07 24.18
N ILE A 419 -4.09 -16.27 22.89
CA ILE A 419 -5.27 -16.76 22.18
C ILE A 419 -5.11 -18.21 21.72
N GLY A 420 -4.14 -18.95 22.29
CA GLY A 420 -3.93 -20.36 22.04
C GLY A 420 -3.33 -20.70 20.67
N ILE A 421 -2.67 -19.73 20.03
CA ILE A 421 -1.90 -19.97 18.82
C ILE A 421 -0.46 -20.27 19.26
N ILE A 422 -0.15 -21.54 19.42
CA ILE A 422 1.21 -22.02 19.70
C ILE A 422 1.91 -22.17 18.34
N GLU A 423 3.07 -21.54 18.20
CA GLU A 423 3.94 -21.79 17.05
C GLU A 423 4.64 -23.13 17.26
N GLU A 424 4.27 -24.16 16.48
CA GLU A 424 5.02 -25.38 16.34
C GLU A 424 6.31 -25.19 15.54
#